data_73c415b4d9705537643db8e1c5579936
#
_entry.id   73c415b4d9705537643db8e1c5579936
#
_cell.length_a   1.000
_cell.length_b   1.000
_cell.length_c   1.000
_cell.angle_alpha   90.00
_cell.angle_beta   90.00
_cell.angle_gamma   90.00
#
_symmetry.space_group_name_H-M   'P 1'
#
loop_
_entity.id
_entity.type
_entity.pdbx_description
1 polymer ?
#
loop_
_entity_poly.entity_id
_entity_poly.type
_entity_poly.pdbx_seq_one_letter_code
_entity_poly.pdbx_strand_id
1 'polypeptide(L)'
;VLDIGCGRGKIIANLSSKLNLHYKPIGLDIENHKDKSKKIIFKNTDALSFISKTKLNFDLILIKQTIHLLKKKEIKTLLSNCKSKLNVNGKIIILSLDPEKNEIPTFFLMKKKLHKSLKRDKSYFDLIKKNYPKIIIKQFIFKVKISKIKYIQMIKKRYISTLLSFNEKQIADGLIEIKNKYKKELKFKDRLICLIIRN
;
A
#
# COMPACT_ATOMS: atom_id res chain seq x y z
N VAL A 1 11.29 -0.57 13.91
CA VAL A 1 10.21 -0.34 12.93
C VAL A 1 10.29 -1.40 11.84
N LEU A 2 9.14 -1.95 11.43
CA LEU A 2 8.99 -2.94 10.36
C LEU A 2 8.06 -2.39 9.27
N ASP A 3 8.43 -2.56 7.99
CA ASP A 3 7.59 -2.20 6.83
C ASP A 3 7.32 -3.47 5.99
N ILE A 4 6.08 -3.89 5.92
CA ILE A 4 5.63 -5.10 5.22
C ILE A 4 5.15 -4.74 3.82
N GLY A 5 5.77 -5.33 2.80
CA GLY A 5 5.58 -4.95 1.40
C GLY A 5 6.22 -3.60 1.11
N CYS A 6 7.46 -3.42 1.54
CA CYS A 6 8.15 -2.14 1.49
C CYS A 6 8.54 -1.68 0.08
N GLY A 7 8.46 -2.54 -0.93
CA GLY A 7 8.96 -2.27 -2.27
C GLY A 7 10.43 -1.87 -2.22
N ARG A 8 10.76 -0.73 -2.79
CA ARG A 8 12.13 -0.19 -2.75
C ARG A 8 12.54 0.42 -1.40
N GLY A 9 11.68 0.38 -0.40
CA GLY A 9 11.94 0.91 0.94
C GLY A 9 12.07 2.43 1.05
N LYS A 10 11.67 3.19 0.01
CA LYS A 10 11.82 4.67 -0.01
C LYS A 10 10.96 5.36 1.04
N ILE A 11 9.76 4.85 1.29
CA ILE A 11 8.83 5.46 2.25
C ILE A 11 9.35 5.30 3.66
N ILE A 12 9.71 4.08 4.05
CA ILE A 12 10.20 3.81 5.39
C ILE A 12 11.59 4.44 5.64
N ALA A 13 12.43 4.55 4.62
CA ALA A 13 13.69 5.28 4.69
C ALA A 13 13.48 6.77 4.97
N ASN A 14 12.52 7.41 4.29
CA ASN A 14 12.16 8.80 4.54
C ASN A 14 11.55 8.99 5.93
N LEU A 15 10.69 8.07 6.36
CA LEU A 15 10.10 8.09 7.71
C LEU A 15 11.18 7.97 8.78
N SER A 16 12.12 7.05 8.61
CA SER A 16 13.26 6.85 9.51
C SER A 16 14.09 8.13 9.66
N SER A 17 14.39 8.80 8.54
CA SER A 17 15.14 10.07 8.57
C SER A 17 14.37 11.20 9.26
N LYS A 18 13.05 11.29 9.04
CA LYS A 18 12.19 12.33 9.66
C LYS A 18 11.97 12.14 11.16
N LEU A 19 11.93 10.89 11.61
CA LEU A 19 11.73 10.53 13.01
C LEU A 19 13.05 10.34 13.78
N ASN A 20 14.19 10.53 13.14
CA ASN A 20 15.52 10.31 13.71
C ASN A 20 15.63 8.95 14.43
N LEU A 21 15.22 7.86 13.75
CA LEU A 21 15.26 6.54 14.34
C LEU A 21 16.72 6.13 14.63
N HIS A 22 16.98 5.64 15.83
CA HIS A 22 18.31 5.14 16.25
C HIS A 22 18.74 3.90 15.44
N TYR A 23 17.80 3.05 15.07
CA TYR A 23 18.06 1.83 14.32
C TYR A 23 17.46 1.89 12.92
N LYS A 24 18.18 1.32 11.95
CA LYS A 24 17.64 1.18 10.60
C LYS A 24 16.36 0.36 10.63
N PRO A 25 15.27 0.83 10.00
CA PRO A 25 14.05 0.04 9.90
C PRO A 25 14.25 -1.21 9.03
N ILE A 26 13.49 -2.26 9.32
CA ILE A 26 13.47 -3.47 8.51
C ILE A 26 12.35 -3.32 7.47
N GLY A 27 12.67 -3.58 6.21
CA GLY A 27 11.70 -3.64 5.12
C GLY A 27 11.62 -5.05 4.54
N LEU A 28 10.41 -5.60 4.43
CA LEU A 28 10.15 -6.91 3.83
C LEU A 28 9.49 -6.73 2.47
N ASP A 29 9.98 -7.46 1.48
CA ASP A 29 9.28 -7.60 0.20
C ASP A 29 9.61 -8.95 -0.42
N ILE A 30 8.66 -9.53 -1.16
CA ILE A 30 8.87 -10.76 -1.92
C ILE A 30 9.67 -10.52 -3.21
N GLU A 31 9.64 -9.28 -3.70
CA GLU A 31 10.39 -8.84 -4.88
C GLU A 31 11.76 -8.28 -4.49
N ASN A 32 12.82 -8.77 -5.13
CA ASN A 32 14.17 -8.26 -4.89
C ASN A 32 14.48 -7.05 -5.80
N HIS A 33 14.14 -5.86 -5.34
CA HIS A 33 14.37 -4.62 -6.08
C HIS A 33 15.85 -4.24 -6.15
N LYS A 34 16.40 -4.04 -7.35
CA LYS A 34 17.81 -3.63 -7.57
C LYS A 34 18.12 -2.24 -6.99
N ASP A 35 17.15 -1.30 -7.06
CA ASP A 35 17.27 0.10 -6.61
C ASP A 35 16.67 0.35 -5.21
N LYS A 36 16.75 -0.66 -4.33
CA LYS A 36 16.30 -0.56 -2.94
C LYS A 36 17.14 0.42 -2.13
N SER A 37 16.50 1.07 -1.16
CA SER A 37 17.15 2.05 -0.29
C SER A 37 18.25 1.43 0.59
N LYS A 38 19.44 2.05 0.62
CA LYS A 38 20.53 1.65 1.52
C LYS A 38 20.29 2.07 2.99
N LYS A 39 19.27 2.90 3.25
CA LYS A 39 18.90 3.39 4.59
C LYS A 39 18.04 2.42 5.40
N ILE A 40 17.73 1.24 4.86
CA ILE A 40 16.94 0.20 5.53
C ILE A 40 17.70 -1.13 5.54
N ILE A 41 17.27 -2.03 6.44
CA ILE A 41 17.64 -3.45 6.38
C ILE A 41 16.59 -4.13 5.51
N PHE A 42 16.90 -4.33 4.23
CA PHE A 42 16.00 -5.01 3.30
C PHE A 42 16.12 -6.52 3.44
N LYS A 43 14.98 -7.20 3.58
CA LYS A 43 14.88 -8.65 3.58
C LYS A 43 13.95 -9.11 2.47
N ASN A 44 14.47 -9.90 1.54
CA ASN A 44 13.69 -10.54 0.49
C ASN A 44 13.03 -11.79 1.06
N THR A 45 11.83 -11.66 1.56
CA THR A 45 11.12 -12.74 2.25
C THR A 45 9.63 -12.48 2.32
N ASP A 46 8.87 -13.55 2.47
CA ASP A 46 7.44 -13.49 2.78
C ASP A 46 7.20 -12.97 4.21
N ALA A 47 6.20 -12.12 4.36
CA ALA A 47 5.89 -11.45 5.62
C ALA A 47 5.37 -12.42 6.70
N LEU A 48 4.56 -13.42 6.34
CA LEU A 48 4.06 -14.42 7.28
C LEU A 48 5.19 -15.27 7.83
N SER A 49 6.09 -15.70 6.95
CA SER A 49 7.27 -16.48 7.33
C SER A 49 8.21 -15.69 8.22
N PHE A 50 8.45 -14.42 7.92
CA PHE A 50 9.31 -13.57 8.73
C PHE A 50 8.73 -13.32 10.12
N ILE A 51 7.46 -12.85 10.19
CA ILE A 51 6.86 -12.45 11.46
C ILE A 51 6.66 -13.64 12.42
N SER A 52 6.45 -14.85 11.90
CA SER A 52 6.32 -16.06 12.72
C SER A 52 7.65 -16.52 13.34
N LYS A 53 8.77 -16.26 12.67
CA LYS A 53 10.10 -16.73 13.09
C LYS A 53 10.92 -15.68 13.84
N THR A 54 10.62 -14.38 13.65
CA THR A 54 11.41 -13.32 14.27
C THR A 54 11.27 -13.29 15.79
N LYS A 55 12.39 -13.06 16.48
CA LYS A 55 12.42 -12.80 17.94
C LYS A 55 12.32 -11.28 18.24
N LEU A 56 12.33 -10.43 17.20
CA LEU A 56 12.29 -8.99 17.37
C LEU A 56 10.86 -8.51 17.68
N ASN A 57 10.78 -7.47 18.51
CA ASN A 57 9.57 -6.70 18.74
C ASN A 57 9.68 -5.32 18.09
N PHE A 58 8.54 -4.69 17.84
CA PHE A 58 8.46 -3.46 17.05
C PHE A 58 7.55 -2.43 17.71
N ASP A 59 7.96 -1.16 17.69
CA ASP A 59 7.11 -0.03 18.10
C ASP A 59 6.13 0.35 16.99
N LEU A 60 6.51 0.08 15.74
CA LEU A 60 5.70 0.36 14.56
C LEU A 60 5.85 -0.75 13.52
N ILE A 61 4.71 -1.28 13.09
CA ILE A 61 4.61 -2.14 11.91
C ILE A 61 3.76 -1.41 10.88
N LEU A 62 4.34 -1.10 9.72
CA LEU A 62 3.67 -0.45 8.60
C LEU A 62 3.29 -1.48 7.55
N ILE A 63 2.05 -1.41 7.04
CA ILE A 63 1.54 -2.20 5.92
C ILE A 63 0.88 -1.22 4.94
N LYS A 64 1.63 -0.79 3.93
CA LYS A 64 1.12 0.20 2.98
C LYS A 64 0.91 -0.39 1.61
N GLN A 65 -0.33 -0.35 1.10
CA GLN A 65 -0.70 -0.84 -0.23
C GLN A 65 -0.31 -2.33 -0.46
N THR A 66 -0.36 -3.15 0.59
CA THR A 66 0.09 -4.56 0.56
C THR A 66 -1.02 -5.51 0.99
N ILE A 67 -1.86 -5.11 1.95
CA ILE A 67 -2.88 -5.98 2.54
C ILE A 67 -3.82 -6.61 1.50
N HIS A 68 -4.05 -5.91 0.39
CA HIS A 68 -4.91 -6.37 -0.70
C HIS A 68 -4.31 -7.50 -1.55
N LEU A 69 -3.03 -7.82 -1.37
CA LEU A 69 -2.35 -8.92 -2.05
C LEU A 69 -2.55 -10.26 -1.33
N LEU A 70 -3.02 -10.22 -0.09
CA LEU A 70 -3.20 -11.39 0.80
C LEU A 70 -4.62 -11.93 0.73
N LYS A 71 -4.77 -13.23 1.06
CA LYS A 71 -6.09 -13.86 1.27
C LYS A 71 -6.62 -13.53 2.67
N LYS A 72 -7.93 -13.62 2.88
CA LYS A 72 -8.58 -13.33 4.18
C LYS A 72 -7.96 -14.10 5.36
N LYS A 73 -7.63 -15.38 5.17
CA LYS A 73 -6.98 -16.21 6.19
C LYS A 73 -5.57 -15.68 6.52
N GLU A 74 -4.80 -15.35 5.48
CA GLU A 74 -3.45 -14.79 5.62
C GLU A 74 -3.45 -13.44 6.34
N ILE A 75 -4.43 -12.57 6.04
CA ILE A 75 -4.60 -11.29 6.74
C ILE A 75 -4.81 -11.49 8.23
N LYS A 76 -5.69 -12.43 8.62
CA LYS A 76 -5.94 -12.73 10.04
C LYS A 76 -4.67 -13.20 10.73
N THR A 77 -3.97 -14.18 10.14
CA THR A 77 -2.73 -14.75 10.70
C THR A 77 -1.64 -13.68 10.78
N LEU A 78 -1.43 -12.91 9.71
CA LEU A 78 -0.43 -11.84 9.68
C LEU A 78 -0.67 -10.81 10.78
N LEU A 79 -1.88 -10.28 10.89
CA LEU A 79 -2.20 -9.25 11.89
C LEU A 79 -2.15 -9.76 13.32
N SER A 80 -2.54 -11.01 13.57
CA SER A 80 -2.40 -11.66 14.88
C SER A 80 -0.92 -11.79 15.26
N ASN A 81 -0.09 -12.31 14.36
CA ASN A 81 1.35 -12.44 14.59
C ASN A 81 2.04 -11.05 14.70
N CYS A 82 1.64 -10.07 13.90
CA CYS A 82 2.14 -8.71 14.04
C CYS A 82 1.80 -8.12 15.42
N LYS A 83 0.57 -8.35 15.90
CA LYS A 83 0.15 -7.83 17.21
C LYS A 83 0.98 -8.45 18.35
N SER A 84 1.28 -9.75 18.31
CA SER A 84 2.13 -10.41 19.32
C SER A 84 3.59 -9.94 19.31
N LYS A 85 4.02 -9.24 18.25
CA LYS A 85 5.36 -8.66 18.10
C LYS A 85 5.41 -7.14 18.32
N LEU A 86 4.34 -6.54 18.85
CA LEU A 86 4.38 -5.14 19.25
C LEU A 86 5.00 -4.98 20.64
N ASN A 87 5.85 -3.97 20.77
CA ASN A 87 6.25 -3.45 22.08
C ASN A 87 5.05 -2.81 22.81
N VAL A 88 5.21 -2.52 24.09
CA VAL A 88 4.24 -1.71 24.85
C VAL A 88 4.05 -0.38 24.11
N ASN A 89 2.80 0.03 23.90
CA ASN A 89 2.40 1.20 23.09
C ASN A 89 2.72 1.10 21.60
N GLY A 90 3.18 -0.06 21.12
CA GLY A 90 3.41 -0.32 19.71
C GLY A 90 2.13 -0.28 18.87
N LYS A 91 2.28 -0.07 17.56
CA LYS A 91 1.14 0.11 16.63
C LYS A 91 1.38 -0.62 15.33
N ILE A 92 0.30 -1.17 14.77
CA ILE A 92 0.23 -1.57 13.37
C ILE A 92 -0.53 -0.47 12.63
N ILE A 93 0.06 0.05 11.56
CA ILE A 93 -0.58 1.05 10.68
C ILE A 93 -0.77 0.42 9.31
N ILE A 94 -2.03 0.29 8.90
CA ILE A 94 -2.40 -0.21 7.58
C ILE A 94 -2.90 0.97 6.75
N LEU A 95 -2.25 1.24 5.62
CA LEU A 95 -2.62 2.29 4.66
C LEU A 95 -3.02 1.67 3.33
N SER A 96 -4.20 2.00 2.84
CA SER A 96 -4.69 1.53 1.55
C SER A 96 -5.56 2.59 0.87
N LEU A 97 -5.89 2.39 -0.41
CA LEU A 97 -6.86 3.25 -1.09
C LEU A 97 -8.21 3.19 -0.39
N ASP A 98 -8.91 4.32 -0.37
CA ASP A 98 -10.29 4.37 0.12
C ASP A 98 -11.18 3.56 -0.84
N PRO A 99 -11.85 2.50 -0.37
CA PRO A 99 -12.65 1.64 -1.23
C PRO A 99 -13.98 2.26 -1.64
N GLU A 100 -14.45 3.29 -0.95
CA GLU A 100 -15.74 3.93 -1.20
C GLU A 100 -15.63 5.22 -2.01
N LYS A 101 -14.58 5.99 -1.76
CA LYS A 101 -14.39 7.34 -2.32
C LYS A 101 -13.08 7.42 -3.10
N ASN A 102 -13.04 6.85 -4.31
CA ASN A 102 -11.86 6.87 -5.16
C ASN A 102 -12.08 7.74 -6.40
N GLU A 103 -11.21 8.73 -6.59
CA GLU A 103 -11.27 9.69 -7.71
C GLU A 103 -10.08 9.53 -8.68
N ILE A 104 -9.29 8.45 -8.56
CA ILE A 104 -8.13 8.22 -9.44
C ILE A 104 -8.61 8.20 -10.89
N PRO A 105 -8.03 9.00 -11.79
CA PRO A 105 -8.39 9.02 -13.19
C PRO A 105 -8.12 7.65 -13.85
N THR A 106 -9.10 7.12 -14.57
CA THR A 106 -9.04 5.79 -15.14
C THR A 106 -9.55 5.78 -16.57
N PHE A 107 -9.02 4.88 -17.39
CA PHE A 107 -9.66 4.42 -18.60
C PHE A 107 -10.66 3.28 -18.29
N PHE A 108 -11.49 2.90 -19.23
CA PHE A 108 -12.64 2.00 -18.99
C PHE A 108 -12.25 0.66 -18.32
N LEU A 109 -11.31 -0.07 -18.89
CA LEU A 109 -10.88 -1.36 -18.33
C LEU A 109 -10.25 -1.20 -16.94
N MET A 110 -9.44 -0.17 -16.75
CA MET A 110 -8.85 0.16 -15.46
C MET A 110 -9.93 0.46 -14.41
N LYS A 111 -10.96 1.25 -14.76
CA LYS A 111 -12.10 1.56 -13.88
C LYS A 111 -12.80 0.29 -13.41
N LYS A 112 -13.15 -0.61 -14.35
CA LYS A 112 -13.82 -1.88 -14.07
C LYS A 112 -13.00 -2.75 -13.09
N LYS A 113 -11.69 -2.86 -13.34
CA LYS A 113 -10.81 -3.68 -12.51
C LYS A 113 -10.55 -3.04 -11.13
N LEU A 114 -10.32 -1.73 -11.08
CA LEU A 114 -10.15 -0.99 -9.84
C LEU A 114 -11.38 -1.11 -8.95
N HIS A 115 -12.59 -0.95 -9.52
CA HIS A 115 -13.84 -1.12 -8.78
C HIS A 115 -13.97 -2.51 -8.14
N LYS A 116 -13.65 -3.58 -8.91
CA LYS A 116 -13.65 -4.96 -8.38
C LYS A 116 -12.64 -5.13 -7.23
N SER A 117 -11.45 -4.55 -7.37
CA SER A 117 -10.42 -4.59 -6.33
C SER A 117 -10.87 -3.85 -5.06
N LEU A 118 -11.40 -2.64 -5.20
CA LEU A 118 -11.88 -1.83 -4.07
C LEU A 118 -13.04 -2.50 -3.32
N LYS A 119 -13.98 -3.15 -4.04
CA LYS A 119 -15.05 -3.94 -3.41
C LYS A 119 -14.51 -5.09 -2.56
N ARG A 120 -13.46 -5.78 -3.04
CA ARG A 120 -12.76 -6.81 -2.27
C ARG A 120 -12.08 -6.19 -1.05
N ASP A 121 -11.36 -5.08 -1.23
CA ASP A 121 -10.61 -4.41 -0.16
C ASP A 121 -11.54 -3.90 0.95
N LYS A 122 -12.75 -3.43 0.60
CA LYS A 122 -13.80 -3.14 1.58
C LYS A 122 -14.09 -4.35 2.48
N SER A 123 -14.24 -5.55 1.89
CA SER A 123 -14.49 -6.77 2.67
C SER A 123 -13.32 -7.15 3.58
N TYR A 124 -12.09 -6.75 3.25
CA TYR A 124 -10.92 -6.95 4.09
C TYR A 124 -10.90 -5.96 5.28
N PHE A 125 -11.27 -4.71 5.03
CA PHE A 125 -11.40 -3.73 6.12
C PHE A 125 -12.51 -4.09 7.10
N ASP A 126 -13.65 -4.58 6.62
CA ASP A 126 -14.73 -5.07 7.48
C ASP A 126 -14.28 -6.26 8.32
N LEU A 127 -13.50 -7.18 7.72
CA LEU A 127 -12.89 -8.29 8.44
C LEU A 127 -11.93 -7.80 9.55
N ILE A 128 -11.08 -6.82 9.24
CA ILE A 128 -10.13 -6.26 10.20
C ILE A 128 -10.88 -5.55 11.34
N LYS A 129 -11.87 -4.72 11.03
CA LYS A 129 -12.73 -4.05 12.03
C LYS A 129 -13.39 -5.05 12.97
N LYS A 130 -13.94 -6.15 12.42
CA LYS A 130 -14.57 -7.21 13.22
C LYS A 130 -13.60 -7.87 14.19
N ASN A 131 -12.34 -8.12 13.76
CA ASN A 131 -11.33 -8.77 14.62
C ASN A 131 -10.66 -7.80 15.60
N TYR A 132 -10.71 -6.50 15.34
CA TYR A 132 -10.07 -5.45 16.15
C TYR A 132 -11.08 -4.32 16.43
N PRO A 133 -12.06 -4.51 17.34
CA PRO A 133 -13.14 -3.53 17.55
C PRO A 133 -12.65 -2.17 18.08
N LYS A 134 -11.47 -2.12 18.73
CA LYS A 134 -10.84 -0.88 19.21
C LYS A 134 -9.93 -0.20 18.16
N ILE A 135 -10.06 -0.57 16.87
CA ILE A 135 -9.26 0.02 15.80
C ILE A 135 -9.58 1.50 15.60
N ILE A 136 -8.55 2.31 15.41
CA ILE A 136 -8.72 3.72 15.04
C ILE A 136 -8.69 3.84 13.54
N ILE A 137 -9.67 4.53 12.96
CA ILE A 137 -9.78 4.74 11.52
C ILE A 137 -9.57 6.22 11.22
N LYS A 138 -8.64 6.52 10.31
CA LYS A 138 -8.39 7.87 9.81
C LYS A 138 -8.46 7.88 8.29
N GLN A 139 -8.83 9.01 7.71
CA GLN A 139 -8.79 9.26 6.28
C GLN A 139 -7.75 10.34 5.98
N PHE A 140 -6.98 10.12 4.92
CA PHE A 140 -6.06 11.11 4.38
C PHE A 140 -6.48 11.45 2.96
N ILE A 141 -6.61 12.75 2.69
CA ILE A 141 -7.06 13.27 1.40
C ILE A 141 -5.98 14.20 0.86
N PHE A 142 -5.42 13.82 -0.28
CA PHE A 142 -4.41 14.60 -0.97
C PHE A 142 -5.00 15.16 -2.27
N LYS A 143 -4.97 16.48 -2.42
CA LYS A 143 -5.32 17.16 -3.69
C LYS A 143 -4.16 16.95 -4.66
N VAL A 144 -4.38 16.15 -5.69
CA VAL A 144 -3.38 15.88 -6.73
C VAL A 144 -3.64 16.78 -7.93
N LYS A 145 -2.61 17.48 -8.37
CA LYS A 145 -2.54 18.19 -9.64
C LYS A 145 -1.34 17.68 -10.41
N ILE A 146 -1.57 17.06 -11.55
CA ILE A 146 -0.51 16.40 -12.33
C ILE A 146 -0.70 16.65 -13.81
N SER A 147 0.40 16.90 -14.54
CA SER A 147 0.33 17.03 -16.00
C SER A 147 -0.09 15.72 -16.67
N LYS A 148 -0.84 15.81 -17.76
CA LYS A 148 -1.26 14.64 -18.56
C LYS A 148 -0.07 13.79 -18.98
N ILE A 149 1.03 14.41 -19.39
CA ILE A 149 2.26 13.70 -19.81
C ILE A 149 2.79 12.83 -18.67
N LYS A 150 2.94 13.40 -17.48
CA LYS A 150 3.44 12.66 -16.30
C LYS A 150 2.48 11.54 -15.88
N TYR A 151 1.17 11.78 -15.95
CA TYR A 151 0.18 10.74 -15.62
C TYR A 151 0.22 9.58 -16.62
N ILE A 152 0.34 9.86 -17.93
CA ILE A 152 0.55 8.86 -18.98
C ILE A 152 1.81 8.01 -18.69
N GLN A 153 2.91 8.66 -18.31
CA GLN A 153 4.15 7.94 -17.94
C GLN A 153 3.95 7.03 -16.72
N MET A 154 3.16 7.47 -15.74
CA MET A 154 2.82 6.64 -14.57
C MET A 154 2.02 5.40 -14.98
N ILE A 155 1.02 5.54 -15.86
CA ILE A 155 0.25 4.40 -16.38
C ILE A 155 1.16 3.44 -17.14
N LYS A 156 2.03 3.93 -18.03
CA LYS A 156 3.02 3.10 -18.76
C LYS A 156 3.91 2.32 -17.79
N LYS A 157 4.35 2.94 -16.69
CA LYS A 157 5.15 2.30 -15.63
C LYS A 157 4.32 1.47 -14.65
N ARG A 158 3.02 1.27 -14.93
CA ARG A 158 2.10 0.43 -14.11
C ARG A 158 2.15 0.79 -12.62
N TYR A 159 2.00 2.09 -12.31
CA TYR A 159 2.20 2.68 -10.97
C TYR A 159 1.29 2.13 -9.86
N ILE A 160 0.21 1.44 -10.20
CA ILE A 160 -0.66 0.72 -9.25
C ILE A 160 -0.86 -0.73 -9.70
N SER A 161 -1.07 -1.63 -8.72
CA SER A 161 -1.22 -3.07 -8.94
C SER A 161 -2.32 -3.45 -9.94
N THR A 162 -3.39 -2.66 -10.02
CA THR A 162 -4.48 -2.84 -10.98
C THR A 162 -3.98 -2.88 -12.43
N LEU A 163 -2.90 -2.15 -12.74
CA LEU A 163 -2.34 -2.07 -14.09
C LEU A 163 -1.42 -3.25 -14.45
N LEU A 164 -0.93 -4.01 -13.47
CA LEU A 164 0.02 -5.11 -13.68
C LEU A 164 -0.53 -6.24 -14.54
N SER A 165 -1.84 -6.42 -14.55
CA SER A 165 -2.51 -7.51 -15.26
C SER A 165 -2.94 -7.18 -16.69
N PHE A 166 -2.78 -5.94 -17.13
CA PHE A 166 -3.11 -5.55 -18.51
C PHE A 166 -1.93 -5.86 -19.44
N ASN A 167 -2.23 -6.36 -20.63
CA ASN A 167 -1.22 -6.48 -21.69
C ASN A 167 -0.91 -5.10 -22.31
N GLU A 168 0.11 -5.04 -23.18
CA GLU A 168 0.57 -3.78 -23.78
C GLU A 168 -0.51 -3.12 -24.65
N LYS A 169 -1.31 -3.90 -25.40
CA LYS A 169 -2.43 -3.39 -26.21
C LYS A 169 -3.47 -2.72 -25.33
N GLN A 170 -3.90 -3.35 -24.23
CA GLN A 170 -4.88 -2.79 -23.31
C GLN A 170 -4.38 -1.49 -22.66
N ILE A 171 -3.08 -1.42 -22.34
CA ILE A 171 -2.47 -0.18 -21.83
C ILE A 171 -2.47 0.89 -22.93
N ALA A 172 -2.08 0.55 -24.17
CA ALA A 172 -2.06 1.50 -25.29
C ALA A 172 -3.45 2.09 -25.56
N ASP A 173 -4.48 1.24 -25.66
CA ASP A 173 -5.87 1.66 -25.85
C ASP A 173 -6.34 2.56 -24.71
N GLY A 174 -6.07 2.18 -23.46
CA GLY A 174 -6.40 2.97 -22.28
C GLY A 174 -5.67 4.33 -22.24
N LEU A 175 -4.46 4.42 -22.78
CA LEU A 175 -3.75 5.68 -22.90
C LEU A 175 -4.39 6.63 -23.93
N ILE A 176 -4.97 6.08 -25.01
CA ILE A 176 -5.75 6.88 -25.98
C ILE A 176 -6.98 7.46 -25.29
N GLU A 177 -7.73 6.66 -24.51
CA GLU A 177 -8.85 7.14 -23.72
C GLU A 177 -8.44 8.29 -22.77
N ILE A 178 -7.34 8.14 -22.03
CA ILE A 178 -6.84 9.18 -21.11
C ILE A 178 -6.44 10.46 -21.88
N LYS A 179 -5.78 10.32 -23.05
CA LYS A 179 -5.39 11.46 -23.88
C LYS A 179 -6.59 12.26 -24.36
N ASN A 180 -7.67 11.58 -24.75
CA ASN A 180 -8.90 12.19 -25.24
C ASN A 180 -9.72 12.82 -24.14
N LYS A 181 -9.79 12.16 -22.96
CA LYS A 181 -10.60 12.61 -21.82
C LYS A 181 -10.02 13.85 -21.13
N TYR A 182 -8.70 13.99 -21.05
CA TYR A 182 -8.05 15.07 -20.30
C TYR A 182 -7.23 15.98 -21.21
N LYS A 183 -7.38 17.32 -21.06
CA LYS A 183 -6.67 18.29 -21.89
C LYS A 183 -5.19 18.41 -21.51
N LYS A 184 -4.84 19.25 -20.52
CA LYS A 184 -3.43 19.54 -20.13
C LYS A 184 -3.05 18.91 -18.81
N GLU A 185 -3.95 18.92 -17.83
CA GLU A 185 -3.71 18.45 -16.47
C GLU A 185 -4.89 17.62 -15.94
N LEU A 186 -4.58 16.78 -14.96
CA LEU A 186 -5.54 16.01 -14.20
C LEU A 186 -5.55 16.55 -12.77
N LYS A 187 -6.75 16.78 -12.24
CA LYS A 187 -6.99 17.18 -10.84
C LYS A 187 -7.92 16.14 -10.21
N PHE A 188 -7.52 15.58 -9.09
CA PHE A 188 -8.33 14.60 -8.35
C PHE A 188 -7.91 14.56 -6.89
N LYS A 189 -8.71 13.92 -6.06
CA LYS A 189 -8.36 13.65 -4.67
C LYS A 189 -7.88 12.20 -4.56
N ASP A 190 -6.62 12.03 -4.16
CA ASP A 190 -6.11 10.73 -3.75
C ASP A 190 -6.51 10.52 -2.28
N ARG A 191 -7.31 9.46 -2.03
CA ARG A 191 -7.89 9.18 -0.73
C ARG A 191 -7.34 7.86 -0.19
N LEU A 192 -6.75 7.94 0.99
CA LEU A 192 -6.27 6.78 1.71
C LEU A 192 -7.07 6.57 2.99
N ILE A 193 -7.36 5.33 3.28
CA ILE A 193 -7.84 4.88 4.59
C ILE A 193 -6.65 4.37 5.40
N CYS A 194 -6.60 4.77 6.66
CA CYS A 194 -5.58 4.36 7.62
C CYS A 194 -6.26 3.65 8.78
N LEU A 195 -5.91 2.38 8.97
CA LEU A 195 -6.35 1.56 10.09
C LEU A 195 -5.19 1.44 11.09
N ILE A 196 -5.43 1.78 12.36
CA ILE A 196 -4.41 1.74 13.42
C ILE A 196 -4.85 0.75 14.48
N ILE A 197 -4.09 -0.35 14.62
CA ILE A 197 -4.25 -1.34 15.69
C ILE A 197 -3.17 -1.05 16.73
N ARG A 198 -3.56 -0.94 17.98
CA ARG A 198 -2.66 -0.76 19.14
C ARG A 198 -2.45 -2.09 19.86
N ASN A 199 -1.34 -2.17 20.57
CA ASN A 199 -1.10 -3.29 21.49
C ASN A 199 -2.12 -3.26 22.63
#